data_572a933c746fbcd027c682ec81907a1b
#
_entry.id   572a933c746fbcd027c682ec81907a1b
#
_cell.length_a   1.000
_cell.length_b   1.000
_cell.length_c   1.000
_cell.angle_alpha   90.00
_cell.angle_beta   90.00
_cell.angle_gamma   90.00
#
_symmetry.space_group_name_H-M   'P 1'
#
loop_
_entity.id
_entity.type
_entity.pdbx_description
1 polymer ?
#
loop_
_entity_poly.entity_id
_entity_poly.type
_entity_poly.pdbx_seq_one_letter_code
_entity_poly.pdbx_strand_id
1 'polypeptide(L)'
;CTNPHNVLELLRNTVFNAIITDIQMPTLDGYHLLERIRTSGIPGTDKIPVIALSASIAKEHEHYLEAGFTGFLNKPFTAAQLISLLNELLTLHLEARSELNFSSLTAFAGEDPEASASILKTFSEETRKSIDLLRDALEGKDREEASRISHKLIPLFTMLGANSLVQHL
;
A
#
# COMPACT_ATOMS: atom_id res chain seq x y z
N CYS A 1 0.11 -13.51 -13.31
CA CYS A 1 -1.05 -13.48 -14.21
C CYS A 1 -0.57 -13.60 -15.65
N THR A 2 -1.08 -14.55 -16.40
CA THR A 2 -0.72 -14.80 -17.82
C THR A 2 -1.61 -14.02 -18.80
N ASN A 3 -2.72 -13.47 -18.32
CA ASN A 3 -3.63 -12.68 -19.13
C ASN A 3 -3.83 -11.28 -18.53
N PRO A 4 -3.38 -10.20 -19.20
CA PRO A 4 -3.49 -8.84 -18.68
C PRO A 4 -4.94 -8.37 -18.49
N HIS A 5 -5.92 -8.98 -19.19
CA HIS A 5 -7.33 -8.65 -19.01
C HIS A 5 -7.89 -9.04 -17.65
N ASN A 6 -7.29 -10.03 -16.97
CA ASN A 6 -7.75 -10.51 -15.66
C ASN A 6 -7.15 -9.70 -14.49
N VAL A 7 -6.24 -8.76 -14.76
CA VAL A 7 -5.55 -7.98 -13.71
C VAL A 7 -6.53 -7.20 -12.84
N LEU A 8 -7.52 -6.54 -13.45
CA LEU A 8 -8.51 -5.75 -12.70
C LEU A 8 -9.40 -6.62 -11.80
N GLU A 9 -9.71 -7.83 -12.23
CA GLU A 9 -10.46 -8.80 -11.41
C GLU A 9 -9.64 -9.24 -10.20
N LEU A 10 -8.35 -9.53 -10.41
CA LEU A 10 -7.44 -9.86 -9.32
C LEU A 10 -7.29 -8.71 -8.32
N LEU A 11 -7.17 -7.47 -8.81
CA LEU A 11 -7.05 -6.27 -7.98
C LEU A 11 -8.31 -5.96 -7.16
N ARG A 12 -9.50 -6.40 -7.61
CA ARG A 12 -10.74 -6.29 -6.82
C ARG A 12 -10.82 -7.29 -5.68
N ASN A 13 -10.21 -8.47 -5.89
CA ASN A 13 -10.36 -9.60 -4.97
C ASN A 13 -9.12 -9.80 -4.06
N THR A 14 -8.00 -9.14 -4.36
CA THR A 14 -6.74 -9.35 -3.65
C THR A 14 -5.96 -8.04 -3.58
N VAL A 15 -5.43 -7.75 -2.41
CA VAL A 15 -4.54 -6.59 -2.20
C VAL A 15 -3.11 -6.97 -2.64
N PHE A 16 -2.54 -6.15 -3.50
CA PHE A 16 -1.16 -6.27 -3.95
C PHE A 16 -0.35 -5.05 -3.50
N ASN A 17 0.94 -5.25 -3.22
CA ASN A 17 1.85 -4.18 -2.83
C ASN A 17 2.57 -3.54 -4.02
N ALA A 18 2.70 -4.27 -5.12
CA ALA A 18 3.26 -3.79 -6.38
C ALA A 18 2.76 -4.62 -7.56
N ILE A 19 2.84 -4.07 -8.75
CA ILE A 19 2.56 -4.75 -10.01
C ILE A 19 3.82 -4.69 -10.87
N ILE A 20 4.20 -5.82 -11.44
CA ILE A 20 5.31 -5.92 -12.40
C ILE A 20 4.71 -6.34 -13.74
N THR A 21 4.99 -5.58 -14.79
CA THR A 21 4.47 -5.88 -16.12
C THR A 21 5.53 -5.74 -17.19
N ASP A 22 5.47 -6.59 -18.19
CA ASP A 22 6.20 -6.37 -19.44
C ASP A 22 5.56 -5.20 -20.20
N ILE A 23 6.36 -4.40 -20.86
CA ILE A 23 5.89 -3.37 -21.79
C ILE A 23 5.35 -4.03 -23.06
N GLN A 24 6.06 -5.00 -23.60
CA GLN A 24 5.70 -5.67 -24.85
C GLN A 24 4.94 -6.97 -24.56
N MET A 25 3.63 -6.90 -24.64
CA MET A 25 2.74 -8.06 -24.51
C MET A 25 1.82 -8.18 -25.76
N PRO A 26 1.45 -9.42 -26.16
CA PRO A 26 0.78 -9.63 -27.46
C PRO A 26 -0.61 -9.02 -27.60
N THR A 27 -1.37 -8.87 -26.51
CA THR A 27 -2.79 -8.48 -26.57
C THR A 27 -3.09 -7.13 -25.93
N LEU A 28 -2.32 -6.73 -24.97
CA LEU A 28 -2.45 -5.47 -24.23
C LEU A 28 -1.04 -5.09 -23.75
N ASP A 29 -0.51 -3.99 -24.25
CA ASP A 29 0.81 -3.54 -23.80
C ASP A 29 0.80 -2.99 -22.38
N GLY A 30 1.99 -2.82 -21.80
CA GLY A 30 2.14 -2.37 -20.42
C GLY A 30 1.60 -0.96 -20.17
N TYR A 31 1.63 -0.06 -21.15
CA TYR A 31 1.09 1.29 -21.03
C TYR A 31 -0.43 1.29 -20.92
N HIS A 32 -1.12 0.57 -21.79
CA HIS A 32 -2.57 0.42 -21.72
C HIS A 32 -3.00 -0.30 -20.44
N LEU A 33 -2.21 -1.28 -19.98
CA LEU A 33 -2.47 -1.94 -18.69
C LEU A 33 -2.36 -0.94 -17.53
N LEU A 34 -1.31 -0.13 -17.50
CA LEU A 34 -1.12 0.92 -16.50
C LEU A 34 -2.29 1.90 -16.48
N GLU A 35 -2.69 2.43 -17.64
CA GLU A 35 -3.83 3.34 -17.77
C GLU A 35 -5.11 2.72 -17.19
N ARG A 36 -5.41 1.46 -17.56
CA ARG A 36 -6.57 0.74 -17.04
C ARG A 36 -6.53 0.54 -15.53
N ILE A 37 -5.35 0.28 -14.95
CA ILE A 37 -5.18 0.17 -13.51
C ILE A 37 -5.47 1.53 -12.85
N ARG A 38 -4.87 2.61 -13.32
CA ARG A 38 -5.02 3.97 -12.77
C ARG A 38 -6.45 4.52 -12.88
N THR A 39 -7.16 4.16 -13.93
CA THR A 39 -8.54 4.61 -14.19
C THR A 39 -9.62 3.63 -13.70
N SER A 40 -9.22 2.52 -13.07
CA SER A 40 -10.13 1.43 -12.68
C SER A 40 -11.14 1.81 -11.60
N GLY A 41 -10.86 2.85 -10.79
CA GLY A 41 -11.66 3.20 -9.61
C GLY A 41 -11.58 2.20 -8.46
N ILE A 42 -10.70 1.19 -8.54
CA ILE A 42 -10.48 0.23 -7.46
C ILE A 42 -9.65 0.90 -6.37
N PRO A 43 -10.05 0.86 -5.09
CA PRO A 43 -9.32 1.52 -4.01
C PRO A 43 -7.84 1.11 -3.95
N GLY A 44 -6.93 2.09 -3.89
CA GLY A 44 -5.48 1.88 -3.77
C GLY A 44 -4.75 1.58 -5.07
N THR A 45 -5.44 1.40 -6.20
CA THR A 45 -4.80 1.13 -7.50
C THR A 45 -4.26 2.41 -8.17
N ASP A 46 -4.76 3.57 -7.77
CA ASP A 46 -4.25 4.87 -8.17
C ASP A 46 -2.80 5.12 -7.73
N LYS A 47 -2.40 4.54 -6.59
CA LYS A 47 -1.08 4.73 -5.97
C LYS A 47 -0.21 3.47 -5.96
N ILE A 48 -0.73 2.29 -6.35
CA ILE A 48 0.06 1.05 -6.34
C ILE A 48 1.31 1.18 -7.22
N PRO A 49 2.51 0.82 -6.73
CA PRO A 49 3.71 0.80 -7.55
C PRO A 49 3.54 -0.13 -8.77
N VAL A 50 3.80 0.39 -9.96
CA VAL A 50 3.80 -0.39 -11.20
C VAL A 50 5.17 -0.32 -11.83
N ILE A 51 5.82 -1.47 -11.97
CA ILE A 51 7.18 -1.62 -12.49
C ILE A 51 7.11 -2.14 -13.93
N ALA A 52 7.74 -1.41 -14.84
CA ALA A 52 7.86 -1.81 -16.23
C ALA A 52 9.07 -2.73 -16.45
N LEU A 53 8.89 -3.83 -17.19
CA LEU A 53 9.98 -4.63 -17.73
C LEU A 53 10.15 -4.31 -19.21
N SER A 54 11.34 -3.86 -19.63
CA SER A 54 11.62 -3.42 -21.00
C SER A 54 12.77 -4.19 -21.63
N ALA A 55 12.65 -4.53 -22.90
CA ALA A 55 13.76 -5.05 -23.70
C ALA A 55 14.62 -3.95 -24.34
N SER A 56 14.21 -2.68 -24.27
CA SER A 56 14.91 -1.55 -24.86
C SER A 56 15.96 -0.99 -23.93
N ILE A 57 17.22 -1.01 -24.32
CA ILE A 57 18.37 -0.45 -23.58
C ILE A 57 18.49 1.08 -23.83
N ALA A 58 17.92 1.59 -24.91
CA ALA A 58 18.25 2.90 -25.47
C ALA A 58 17.23 4.00 -25.20
N LYS A 59 16.07 3.72 -24.62
CA LYS A 59 15.03 4.72 -24.41
C LYS A 59 14.59 4.77 -22.96
N GLU A 60 15.15 5.73 -22.27
CA GLU A 60 14.38 6.82 -21.64
C GLU A 60 13.75 6.41 -20.33
N HIS A 61 14.58 6.37 -19.34
CA HIS A 61 14.26 6.42 -17.92
C HIS A 61 13.08 7.38 -17.64
N GLU A 62 13.18 8.60 -18.15
CA GLU A 62 12.18 9.64 -17.99
C GLU A 62 10.83 9.26 -18.62
N HIS A 63 10.84 8.63 -19.79
CA HIS A 63 9.62 8.26 -20.51
C HIS A 63 8.71 7.29 -19.74
N TYR A 64 9.29 6.31 -19.01
CA TYR A 64 8.49 5.39 -18.20
C TYR A 64 7.90 6.08 -16.97
N LEU A 65 8.66 6.97 -16.34
CA LEU A 65 8.18 7.75 -15.20
C LEU A 65 7.10 8.77 -15.61
N GLU A 66 7.29 9.46 -16.73
CA GLU A 66 6.29 10.37 -17.31
C GLU A 66 5.00 9.65 -17.70
N ALA A 67 5.09 8.40 -18.16
CA ALA A 67 3.92 7.57 -18.45
C ALA A 67 3.18 7.10 -17.18
N GLY A 68 3.77 7.28 -15.97
CA GLY A 68 3.16 6.94 -14.69
C GLY A 68 3.59 5.59 -14.12
N PHE A 69 4.62 4.93 -14.69
CA PHE A 69 5.28 3.81 -14.02
C PHE A 69 6.08 4.32 -12.82
N THR A 70 6.13 3.53 -11.76
CA THR A 70 6.86 3.88 -10.54
C THR A 70 8.34 3.51 -10.63
N GLY A 71 8.66 2.54 -11.49
CA GLY A 71 10.03 2.10 -11.76
C GLY A 71 10.07 1.22 -13.00
N PHE A 72 11.30 0.85 -13.42
CA PHE A 72 11.48 -0.02 -14.56
C PHE A 72 12.76 -0.86 -14.41
N LEU A 73 12.82 -1.98 -15.14
CA LEU A 73 14.00 -2.83 -15.29
C LEU A 73 14.21 -3.20 -16.75
N ASN A 74 15.46 -3.08 -17.22
CA ASN A 74 15.83 -3.54 -18.54
C ASN A 74 16.14 -5.03 -18.53
N LYS A 75 15.60 -5.75 -19.49
CA LYS A 75 15.93 -7.16 -19.75
C LYS A 75 17.25 -7.26 -20.51
N PRO A 76 18.16 -8.20 -20.17
CA PRO A 76 18.05 -9.14 -19.05
C PRO A 76 18.40 -8.50 -17.71
N PHE A 77 17.68 -8.85 -16.65
CA PHE A 77 17.94 -8.42 -15.27
C PHE A 77 18.17 -9.61 -14.36
N THR A 78 18.88 -9.37 -13.25
CA THR A 78 19.12 -10.36 -12.20
C THR A 78 18.03 -10.31 -11.12
N ALA A 79 17.86 -11.40 -10.38
CA ALA A 79 16.97 -11.39 -9.22
C ALA A 79 17.36 -10.32 -8.18
N ALA A 80 18.65 -10.08 -8.00
CA ALA A 80 19.16 -9.05 -7.09
C ALA A 80 18.70 -7.63 -7.49
N GLN A 81 18.75 -7.29 -8.78
CA GLN A 81 18.29 -6.00 -9.28
C GLN A 81 16.78 -5.81 -9.09
N LEU A 82 15.98 -6.85 -9.34
CA LEU A 82 14.54 -6.81 -9.09
C LEU A 82 14.22 -6.62 -7.61
N ILE A 83 14.87 -7.38 -6.73
CA ILE A 83 14.68 -7.28 -5.28
C ILE A 83 15.11 -5.90 -4.77
N SER A 84 16.23 -5.36 -5.25
CA SER A 84 16.70 -4.02 -4.86
C SER A 84 15.69 -2.94 -5.23
N LEU A 85 15.18 -2.96 -6.47
CA LEU A 85 14.16 -2.02 -6.93
C LEU A 85 12.84 -2.16 -6.14
N LEU A 86 12.40 -3.39 -5.90
CA LEU A 86 11.20 -3.64 -5.10
C LEU A 86 11.35 -3.09 -3.67
N ASN A 87 12.48 -3.33 -3.02
CA ASN A 87 12.74 -2.82 -1.67
C ASN A 87 12.72 -1.29 -1.64
N GLU A 88 13.37 -0.64 -2.60
CA GLU A 88 13.37 0.82 -2.72
C GLU A 88 11.94 1.36 -2.90
N LEU A 89 11.22 0.87 -3.89
CA LEU A 89 9.88 1.37 -4.21
C LEU A 89 8.85 1.05 -3.12
N LEU A 90 8.93 -0.13 -2.50
CA LEU A 90 8.03 -0.49 -1.42
C LEU A 90 8.32 0.30 -0.15
N THR A 91 9.59 0.61 0.15
CA THR A 91 9.95 1.47 1.28
C THR A 91 9.39 2.88 1.06
N LEU A 92 9.64 3.49 -0.11
CA LEU A 92 9.08 4.80 -0.47
C LEU A 92 7.56 4.80 -0.47
N HIS A 93 6.94 3.73 -0.96
CA HIS A 93 5.49 3.59 -0.98
C HIS A 93 4.89 3.41 0.41
N LEU A 94 5.57 2.67 1.29
CA LEU A 94 5.19 2.53 2.70
C LEU A 94 5.38 3.83 3.46
N GLU A 95 6.45 4.57 3.22
CA GLU A 95 6.68 5.90 3.79
C GLU A 95 5.63 6.91 3.30
N ALA A 96 5.28 6.89 2.02
CA ALA A 96 4.21 7.71 1.45
C ALA A 96 2.80 7.28 1.94
N ARG A 97 2.62 6.00 2.29
CA ARG A 97 1.40 5.48 2.92
C ARG A 97 1.38 5.68 4.43
N SER A 98 2.54 5.85 5.05
CA SER A 98 2.64 6.20 6.47
C SER A 98 2.36 7.70 6.67
N GLU A 99 1.22 8.17 6.17
CA GLU A 99 0.59 9.42 6.62
C GLU A 99 0.19 9.35 8.10
N LEU A 100 0.60 8.29 8.80
CA LEU A 100 0.35 8.16 10.22
C LEU A 100 1.20 9.18 10.98
N ASN A 101 0.56 10.23 11.43
CA ASN A 101 1.20 11.27 12.20
C ASN A 101 1.35 10.85 13.67
N PHE A 102 2.41 10.12 13.96
CA PHE A 102 2.73 9.72 15.33
C PHE A 102 3.17 10.89 16.23
N SER A 103 3.52 12.05 15.66
CA SER A 103 3.87 13.23 16.45
C SER A 103 2.73 13.69 17.36
N SER A 104 1.49 13.48 16.96
CA SER A 104 0.33 13.76 17.81
C SER A 104 0.26 12.88 19.06
N LEU A 105 0.70 11.61 18.97
CA LEU A 105 0.79 10.69 20.10
C LEU A 105 1.97 11.03 21.02
N THR A 106 3.11 11.39 20.44
CA THR A 106 4.34 11.65 21.21
C THR A 106 4.43 13.09 21.69
N ALA A 107 3.54 14.00 21.26
CA ALA A 107 3.51 15.37 21.72
C ALA A 107 3.43 15.53 23.24
N PHE A 108 2.80 14.58 23.92
CA PHE A 108 2.67 14.57 25.39
C PHE A 108 3.97 14.14 26.10
N ALA A 109 4.90 13.49 25.40
CA ALA A 109 6.20 13.10 25.95
C ALA A 109 7.25 14.23 25.92
N GLY A 110 6.96 15.33 25.21
CA GLY A 110 7.93 16.41 25.01
C GLY A 110 9.15 15.91 24.24
N GLU A 111 10.34 16.27 24.73
CA GLU A 111 11.63 15.85 24.14
C GLU A 111 12.18 14.56 24.77
N ASP A 112 11.41 13.84 25.60
CA ASP A 112 11.85 12.61 26.25
C ASP A 112 11.69 11.39 25.31
N PRO A 113 12.82 10.79 24.84
CA PRO A 113 12.76 9.66 23.93
C PRO A 113 12.21 8.37 24.58
N GLU A 114 12.46 8.16 25.88
CA GLU A 114 11.97 6.97 26.61
C GLU A 114 10.47 7.04 26.81
N ALA A 115 9.95 8.20 27.18
CA ALA A 115 8.52 8.44 27.28
C ALA A 115 7.84 8.28 25.91
N SER A 116 8.41 8.81 24.84
CA SER A 116 7.91 8.65 23.47
C SER A 116 7.86 7.18 23.06
N ALA A 117 8.93 6.42 23.29
CA ALA A 117 8.97 4.99 22.98
C ALA A 117 7.95 4.18 23.79
N SER A 118 7.74 4.52 25.06
CA SER A 118 6.74 3.88 25.92
C SER A 118 5.33 4.13 25.42
N ILE A 119 5.01 5.36 25.02
CA ILE A 119 3.70 5.72 24.46
C ILE A 119 3.42 4.94 23.18
N LEU A 120 4.38 4.90 22.25
CA LEU A 120 4.25 4.17 20.98
C LEU A 120 4.09 2.66 21.20
N LYS A 121 4.82 2.09 22.15
CA LYS A 121 4.72 0.68 22.52
C LYS A 121 3.32 0.35 23.05
N THR A 122 2.84 1.13 24.03
CA THR A 122 1.50 0.95 24.62
C THR A 122 0.42 1.09 23.56
N PHE A 123 0.52 2.11 22.69
CA PHE A 123 -0.40 2.31 21.58
C PHE A 123 -0.44 1.10 20.64
N SER A 124 0.72 0.57 20.27
CA SER A 124 0.84 -0.59 19.37
C SER A 124 0.21 -1.85 20.00
N GLU A 125 0.48 -2.10 21.28
CA GLU A 125 -0.07 -3.25 22.01
C GLU A 125 -1.60 -3.17 22.16
N GLU A 126 -2.14 -2.00 22.54
CA GLU A 126 -3.59 -1.80 22.71
C GLU A 126 -4.33 -1.83 21.35
N THR A 127 -3.73 -1.26 20.32
CA THR A 127 -4.30 -1.31 18.96
C THR A 127 -4.35 -2.74 18.45
N ARG A 128 -3.28 -3.53 18.63
CA ARG A 128 -3.25 -4.94 18.26
C ARG A 128 -4.34 -5.74 18.94
N LYS A 129 -4.49 -5.60 20.26
CA LYS A 129 -5.57 -6.26 21.02
C LYS A 129 -6.95 -5.88 20.49
N SER A 130 -7.15 -4.59 20.18
CA SER A 130 -8.44 -4.13 19.66
C SER A 130 -8.73 -4.68 18.26
N ILE A 131 -7.72 -4.83 17.41
CA ILE A 131 -7.86 -5.45 16.08
C ILE A 131 -8.18 -6.95 16.20
N ASP A 132 -7.53 -7.67 17.12
CA ASP A 132 -7.82 -9.10 17.35
C ASP A 132 -9.25 -9.28 17.83
N LEU A 133 -9.71 -8.47 18.80
CA LEU A 133 -11.10 -8.49 19.27
C LEU A 133 -12.11 -8.14 18.17
N LEU A 134 -11.78 -7.17 17.30
CA LEU A 134 -12.65 -6.83 16.17
C LEU A 134 -12.77 -8.00 15.19
N ARG A 135 -11.67 -8.70 14.92
CA ARG A 135 -11.66 -9.89 14.07
C ARG A 135 -12.56 -10.99 14.67
N ASP A 136 -12.39 -11.28 15.95
CA ASP A 136 -13.19 -12.29 16.66
C ASP A 136 -14.68 -11.94 16.64
N ALA A 137 -15.04 -10.67 16.85
CA ALA A 137 -16.43 -10.20 16.79
C ALA A 137 -17.00 -10.34 15.37
N LEU A 138 -16.22 -10.05 14.33
CA LEU A 138 -16.66 -10.20 12.93
C LEU A 138 -16.84 -11.68 12.55
N GLU A 139 -15.91 -12.55 12.95
CA GLU A 139 -16.01 -14.01 12.74
C GLU A 139 -17.21 -14.61 13.50
N GLY A 140 -17.44 -14.14 14.74
CA GLY A 140 -18.60 -14.50 15.56
C GLY A 140 -19.91 -13.87 15.11
N LYS A 141 -19.90 -12.99 14.10
CA LYS A 141 -21.06 -12.20 13.61
C LYS A 141 -21.70 -11.34 14.69
N ASP A 142 -20.95 -10.95 15.70
CA ASP A 142 -21.39 -10.04 16.75
C ASP A 142 -21.23 -8.59 16.29
N ARG A 143 -22.30 -8.06 15.69
CA ARG A 143 -22.31 -6.70 15.13
C ARG A 143 -22.25 -5.62 16.20
N GLU A 144 -22.81 -5.86 17.37
CA GLU A 144 -22.84 -4.88 18.46
C GLU A 144 -21.42 -4.70 19.01
N GLU A 145 -20.72 -5.79 19.28
CA GLU A 145 -19.34 -5.76 19.74
C GLU A 145 -18.40 -5.20 18.69
N ALA A 146 -18.54 -5.61 17.42
CA ALA A 146 -17.75 -5.06 16.32
C ALA A 146 -17.92 -3.54 16.18
N SER A 147 -19.16 -3.03 16.27
CA SER A 147 -19.45 -1.60 16.24
C SER A 147 -18.82 -0.87 17.42
N ARG A 148 -18.90 -1.44 18.62
CA ARG A 148 -18.31 -0.85 19.85
C ARG A 148 -16.78 -0.72 19.72
N ILE A 149 -16.12 -1.74 19.18
CA ILE A 149 -14.67 -1.73 18.98
C ILE A 149 -14.28 -0.73 17.88
N SER A 150 -15.02 -0.70 16.77
CA SER A 150 -14.79 0.26 15.69
C SER A 150 -14.90 1.70 16.19
N HIS A 151 -15.94 2.03 16.96
CA HIS A 151 -16.09 3.36 17.57
C HIS A 151 -14.93 3.74 18.50
N LYS A 152 -14.28 2.78 19.15
CA LYS A 152 -13.08 3.02 19.96
C LYS A 152 -11.84 3.30 19.10
N LEU A 153 -11.73 2.63 17.94
CA LEU A 153 -10.57 2.74 17.04
C LEU A 153 -10.63 3.99 16.15
N ILE A 154 -11.81 4.42 15.73
CA ILE A 154 -12.00 5.58 14.83
C ILE A 154 -11.28 6.84 15.33
N PRO A 155 -11.44 7.33 16.57
CA PRO A 155 -10.75 8.52 17.04
C PRO A 155 -9.23 8.38 17.02
N LEU A 156 -8.71 7.19 17.35
CA LEU A 156 -7.28 6.91 17.34
C LEU A 156 -6.70 7.01 15.95
N PHE A 157 -7.34 6.38 14.96
CA PHE A 157 -6.89 6.43 13.58
C PHE A 157 -7.11 7.80 12.94
N THR A 158 -8.16 8.53 13.32
CA THR A 158 -8.36 9.92 12.89
C THR A 158 -7.23 10.82 13.39
N MET A 159 -6.84 10.68 14.65
CA MET A 159 -5.72 11.45 15.23
C MET A 159 -4.39 11.16 14.54
N LEU A 160 -4.19 9.93 14.05
CA LEU A 160 -3.02 9.55 13.28
C LEU A 160 -3.07 9.96 11.81
N GLY A 161 -4.17 10.54 11.33
CA GLY A 161 -4.37 10.88 9.92
C GLY A 161 -4.73 9.67 9.04
N ALA A 162 -5.02 8.51 9.61
CA ALA A 162 -5.36 7.29 8.88
C ALA A 162 -6.77 7.33 8.27
N ASN A 163 -7.09 8.38 7.54
CA ASN A 163 -8.45 8.64 7.02
C ASN A 163 -8.97 7.52 6.12
N SER A 164 -8.10 6.84 5.39
CA SER A 164 -8.47 5.70 4.55
C SER A 164 -8.95 4.50 5.38
N LEU A 165 -8.39 4.27 6.58
CA LEU A 165 -8.84 3.21 7.49
C LEU A 165 -10.16 3.58 8.16
N VAL A 166 -10.33 4.84 8.53
CA VAL A 166 -11.54 5.34 9.21
C VAL A 166 -12.80 5.19 8.34
N GLN A 167 -12.66 5.27 7.02
CA GLN A 167 -13.79 5.09 6.08
C GLN A 167 -14.28 3.63 5.99
N HIS A 168 -13.52 2.67 6.48
CA HIS A 168 -13.82 1.24 6.40
C HIS A 168 -14.12 0.58 7.76
N LEU A 169 -14.06 1.34 8.85
CA LEU A 169 -14.45 0.92 10.21
C LEU A 169 -15.88 1.30 10.54
#